data_90cadd51308a6f6ff1087d9b0e900afc
#
_entry.id   90cadd51308a6f6ff1087d9b0e900afc
#
_cell.length_a   1.000
_cell.length_b   1.000
_cell.length_c   1.000
_cell.angle_alpha   90.00
_cell.angle_beta   90.00
_cell.angle_gamma   90.00
#
_symmetry.space_group_name_H-M   'P 1'
#
loop_
_entity.id
_entity.type
_entity.pdbx_description
1 polymer ?
#
loop_
_entity_poly.entity_id
_entity_poly.type
_entity_poly.pdbx_seq_one_letter_code
_entity_poly.pdbx_strand_id
1 'polypeptide(L)'
;MKLKTKLILAFMIVMILPTLFTTVAMTAFAPKAVNDIQELYLIIVFCTASALIFWIYRTVSLPLAKLQAAARNIKEGNLDFEIKNETNDEIGQLCQDFEEMRLRLKANAEEKVAYDKENKELISNISHDLKTPITAIKGYVEGIMDGVADTPE
;
A
#
# COMPACT_ATOMS: atom_id res chain seq x y z
N MET A 1 10.02 9.29 18.50
CA MET A 1 10.54 8.13 19.27
C MET A 1 10.35 6.89 18.39
N LYS A 2 11.40 6.11 18.14
CA LYS A 2 11.34 4.93 17.25
C LYS A 2 10.39 3.87 17.79
N LEU A 3 9.72 3.11 16.92
CA LEU A 3 8.75 2.06 17.31
C LEU A 3 9.37 1.06 18.30
N LYS A 4 10.61 0.65 18.07
CA LYS A 4 11.38 -0.21 18.99
C LYS A 4 11.44 0.34 20.42
N THR A 5 11.71 1.64 20.55
CA THR A 5 11.82 2.28 21.87
C THR A 5 10.46 2.35 22.58
N LYS A 6 9.38 2.60 21.83
CA LYS A 6 8.01 2.60 22.36
C LYS A 6 7.61 1.20 22.84
N LEU A 7 7.90 0.14 22.06
CA LEU A 7 7.61 -1.25 22.42
C LEU A 7 8.40 -1.72 23.63
N ILE A 8 9.69 -1.43 23.68
CA ILE A 8 10.55 -1.79 24.83
C ILE A 8 10.06 -1.08 26.09
N LEU A 9 9.76 0.21 26.00
CA LEU A 9 9.28 1.00 27.15
C LEU A 9 7.92 0.49 27.65
N ALA A 10 6.99 0.18 26.74
CA ALA A 10 5.70 -0.40 27.10
C ALA A 10 5.86 -1.79 27.76
N PHE A 11 6.73 -2.65 27.24
CA PHE A 11 7.02 -3.95 27.82
C PHE A 11 7.64 -3.82 29.23
N MET A 12 8.59 -2.91 29.40
CA MET A 12 9.21 -2.61 30.69
C MET A 12 8.17 -2.13 31.73
N ILE A 13 7.28 -1.23 31.34
CA ILE A 13 6.23 -0.73 32.21
C ILE A 13 5.29 -1.87 32.65
N VAL A 14 4.81 -2.67 31.70
CA VAL A 14 3.86 -3.77 31.98
C VAL A 14 4.46 -4.87 32.84
N MET A 15 5.77 -5.15 32.71
CA MET A 15 6.44 -6.19 33.50
C MET A 15 6.96 -5.68 34.85
N ILE A 16 7.59 -4.50 34.87
CA ILE A 16 8.26 -4.01 36.08
C ILE A 16 7.26 -3.40 37.06
N LEU A 17 6.28 -2.67 36.60
CA LEU A 17 5.40 -1.91 37.49
C LEU A 17 4.50 -2.82 38.35
N PRO A 18 3.85 -3.88 37.84
CA PRO A 18 3.11 -4.83 38.67
C PRO A 18 3.99 -5.66 39.60
N THR A 19 5.17 -6.09 39.13
CA THR A 19 6.09 -6.87 39.96
C THR A 19 6.67 -6.04 41.11
N LEU A 20 7.03 -4.78 40.86
CA LEU A 20 7.49 -3.86 41.88
C LEU A 20 6.37 -3.59 42.92
N PHE A 21 5.14 -3.36 42.43
CA PHE A 21 3.98 -3.12 43.28
C PHE A 21 3.71 -4.32 44.21
N THR A 22 3.71 -5.54 43.69
CA THR A 22 3.48 -6.75 44.50
C THR A 22 4.58 -7.01 45.53
N THR A 23 5.85 -6.80 45.15
CA THR A 23 6.95 -6.97 46.11
C THR A 23 6.88 -5.96 47.24
N VAL A 24 6.59 -4.68 46.94
CA VAL A 24 6.40 -3.64 47.96
C VAL A 24 5.18 -3.92 48.85
N ALA A 25 4.05 -4.30 48.24
CA ALA A 25 2.83 -4.59 48.97
C ALA A 25 3.00 -5.81 49.91
N MET A 26 3.65 -6.88 49.46
CA MET A 26 3.95 -8.04 50.31
C MET A 26 4.89 -7.73 51.50
N THR A 27 5.84 -6.83 51.32
CA THR A 27 6.76 -6.46 52.38
C THR A 27 6.17 -5.45 53.38
N ALA A 28 5.18 -4.64 52.96
CA ALA A 28 4.63 -3.58 53.76
C ALA A 28 3.39 -3.98 54.58
N PHE A 29 2.66 -5.03 54.18
CA PHE A 29 1.38 -5.40 54.83
C PHE A 29 1.43 -6.79 55.48
N ALA A 30 0.83 -6.91 56.68
CA ALA A 30 0.77 -8.14 57.45
C ALA A 30 -0.08 -9.24 56.75
N PRO A 31 0.15 -10.54 57.05
CA PRO A 31 -0.40 -11.70 56.30
C PRO A 31 -1.93 -11.77 56.20
N LYS A 32 -2.69 -11.08 57.01
CA LYS A 32 -4.16 -11.08 56.95
C LYS A 32 -4.75 -10.25 55.79
N ALA A 33 -4.00 -9.33 55.23
CA ALA A 33 -4.43 -8.50 54.07
C ALA A 33 -4.03 -9.09 52.71
N VAL A 34 -3.45 -10.28 52.68
CA VAL A 34 -2.89 -10.86 51.43
C VAL A 34 -3.96 -11.11 50.37
N ASN A 35 -5.18 -11.50 50.74
CA ASN A 35 -6.24 -11.80 49.77
C ASN A 35 -6.73 -10.53 49.06
N ASP A 36 -6.95 -9.44 49.78
CA ASP A 36 -7.44 -8.18 49.19
C ASP A 36 -6.35 -7.54 48.30
N ILE A 37 -5.09 -7.67 48.70
CA ILE A 37 -3.96 -7.19 47.91
C ILE A 37 -3.80 -8.04 46.63
N GLN A 38 -4.05 -9.35 46.69
CA GLN A 38 -3.97 -10.25 45.54
C GLN A 38 -5.06 -9.88 44.47
N GLU A 39 -6.28 -9.62 44.92
CA GLU A 39 -7.37 -9.18 44.01
C GLU A 39 -7.02 -7.85 43.35
N LEU A 40 -6.56 -6.86 44.08
CA LEU A 40 -6.13 -5.58 43.55
C LEU A 40 -4.98 -5.72 42.52
N TYR A 41 -4.02 -6.60 42.81
CA TYR A 41 -2.92 -6.90 41.88
C TYR A 41 -3.43 -7.47 40.57
N LEU A 42 -4.35 -8.45 40.58
CA LEU A 42 -4.92 -9.05 39.39
C LEU A 42 -5.65 -8.01 38.53
N ILE A 43 -6.39 -7.09 39.17
CA ILE A 43 -7.07 -5.99 38.47
C ILE A 43 -6.05 -5.07 37.79
N ILE A 44 -4.99 -4.68 38.48
CA ILE A 44 -3.94 -3.81 37.91
C ILE A 44 -3.26 -4.48 36.72
N VAL A 45 -2.88 -5.76 36.83
CA VAL A 45 -2.26 -6.53 35.75
C VAL A 45 -3.21 -6.64 34.56
N PHE A 46 -4.48 -6.92 34.81
CA PHE A 46 -5.48 -7.00 33.74
C PHE A 46 -5.68 -5.65 33.02
N CYS A 47 -5.77 -4.57 33.75
CA CYS A 47 -5.92 -3.20 33.19
C CYS A 47 -4.68 -2.80 32.38
N THR A 48 -3.48 -3.05 32.91
CA THR A 48 -2.23 -2.69 32.20
C THR A 48 -2.03 -3.55 30.94
N ALA A 49 -2.33 -4.85 31.01
CA ALA A 49 -2.29 -5.74 29.84
C ALA A 49 -3.29 -5.30 28.76
N SER A 50 -4.53 -4.99 29.17
CA SER A 50 -5.58 -4.50 28.24
C SER A 50 -5.19 -3.18 27.57
N ALA A 51 -4.64 -2.24 28.33
CA ALA A 51 -4.14 -0.97 27.81
C ALA A 51 -2.99 -1.17 26.80
N LEU A 52 -2.06 -2.10 27.08
CA LEU A 52 -0.96 -2.42 26.20
C LEU A 52 -1.46 -3.05 24.88
N ILE A 53 -2.37 -4.02 24.98
CA ILE A 53 -2.96 -4.67 23.79
C ILE A 53 -3.67 -3.64 22.92
N PHE A 54 -4.46 -2.76 23.53
CA PHE A 54 -5.15 -1.68 22.81
C PHE A 54 -4.15 -0.73 22.15
N TRP A 55 -3.08 -0.37 22.84
CA TRP A 55 -2.04 0.51 22.30
C TRP A 55 -1.30 -0.13 21.11
N ILE A 56 -0.90 -1.42 21.22
CA ILE A 56 -0.27 -2.16 20.12
C ILE A 56 -1.21 -2.27 18.93
N TYR A 57 -2.49 -2.60 19.18
CA TYR A 57 -3.50 -2.70 18.13
C TYR A 57 -3.60 -1.40 17.35
N ARG A 58 -3.67 -0.26 18.04
CA ARG A 58 -3.81 1.06 17.40
C ARG A 58 -2.52 1.54 16.70
N THR A 59 -1.36 1.22 17.25
CA THR A 59 -0.08 1.73 16.76
C THR A 59 0.53 0.83 15.67
N VAL A 60 0.24 -0.46 15.68
CA VAL A 60 0.87 -1.43 14.77
C VAL A 60 -0.16 -2.13 13.88
N SER A 61 -1.18 -2.77 14.49
CA SER A 61 -2.09 -3.64 13.75
C SER A 61 -2.96 -2.88 12.77
N LEU A 62 -3.47 -1.71 13.16
CA LEU A 62 -4.35 -0.90 12.31
C LEU A 62 -3.63 -0.35 11.07
N PRO A 63 -2.43 0.26 11.15
CA PRO A 63 -1.69 0.69 9.97
C PRO A 63 -1.28 -0.46 9.05
N LEU A 64 -0.86 -1.60 9.61
CA LEU A 64 -0.54 -2.78 8.80
C LEU A 64 -1.75 -3.31 8.03
N ALA A 65 -2.95 -3.31 8.62
CA ALA A 65 -4.17 -3.68 7.92
C ALA A 65 -4.49 -2.70 6.77
N LYS A 66 -4.26 -1.39 6.96
CA LYS A 66 -4.39 -0.38 5.89
C LYS A 66 -3.40 -0.65 4.74
N LEU A 67 -2.15 -0.95 5.05
CA LEU A 67 -1.13 -1.29 4.03
C LEU A 67 -1.47 -2.59 3.29
N GLN A 68 -2.01 -3.59 3.98
CA GLN A 68 -2.47 -4.81 3.35
C GLN A 68 -3.63 -4.56 2.38
N ALA A 69 -4.59 -3.71 2.76
CA ALA A 69 -5.67 -3.30 1.87
C ALA A 69 -5.15 -2.50 0.66
N ALA A 70 -4.20 -1.59 0.87
CA ALA A 70 -3.54 -0.84 -0.18
C ALA A 70 -2.81 -1.76 -1.18
N ALA A 71 -2.05 -2.74 -0.68
CA ALA A 71 -1.38 -3.73 -1.53
C ALA A 71 -2.37 -4.56 -2.35
N ARG A 72 -3.55 -4.89 -1.79
CA ARG A 72 -4.62 -5.58 -2.52
C ARG A 72 -5.17 -4.70 -3.64
N ASN A 73 -5.48 -3.44 -3.38
CA ASN A 73 -5.96 -2.49 -4.38
C ASN A 73 -4.97 -2.34 -5.53
N ILE A 74 -3.67 -2.20 -5.22
CA ILE A 74 -2.59 -2.14 -6.23
C ILE A 74 -2.59 -3.41 -7.08
N LYS A 75 -2.71 -4.59 -6.46
CA LYS A 75 -2.77 -5.88 -7.17
C LYS A 75 -3.98 -5.98 -8.12
N GLU A 76 -5.10 -5.38 -7.74
CA GLU A 76 -6.33 -5.34 -8.55
C GLU A 76 -6.30 -4.22 -9.60
N GLY A 77 -5.22 -3.45 -9.69
CA GLY A 77 -5.06 -2.35 -10.64
C GLY A 77 -5.78 -1.06 -10.22
N ASN A 78 -6.39 -1.03 -9.05
CA ASN A 78 -7.00 0.18 -8.52
C ASN A 78 -5.91 1.02 -7.84
N LEU A 79 -5.54 2.13 -8.47
CA LEU A 79 -4.52 3.07 -7.98
C LEU A 79 -5.14 4.40 -7.49
N ASP A 80 -6.49 4.54 -7.53
CA ASP A 80 -7.22 5.75 -7.15
C ASP A 80 -7.61 5.74 -5.67
N PHE A 81 -6.60 5.68 -4.79
CA PHE A 81 -6.74 5.82 -3.34
C PHE A 81 -5.51 6.53 -2.79
N GLU A 82 -5.52 6.87 -1.51
CA GLU A 82 -4.42 7.55 -0.81
C GLU A 82 -4.05 6.79 0.47
N ILE A 83 -2.77 6.62 0.72
CA ILE A 83 -2.25 6.04 1.97
C ILE A 83 -1.81 7.17 2.88
N LYS A 84 -2.67 7.53 3.86
CA LYS A 84 -2.35 8.59 4.81
C LYS A 84 -1.36 8.12 5.87
N ASN A 85 -0.29 8.88 6.02
CA ASN A 85 0.63 8.72 7.12
C ASN A 85 0.07 9.42 8.37
N GLU A 86 -0.22 8.66 9.43
CA GLU A 86 -0.75 9.18 10.70
C GLU A 86 0.30 9.15 11.82
N THR A 87 1.51 8.59 11.57
CA THR A 87 2.53 8.39 12.59
C THR A 87 3.92 8.80 12.10
N ASN A 88 4.73 9.36 13.01
CA ASN A 88 6.13 9.75 12.73
C ASN A 88 7.13 8.70 13.24
N ASP A 89 6.88 7.43 12.94
CA ASP A 89 7.73 6.29 13.31
C ASP A 89 8.03 5.43 12.07
N GLU A 90 8.63 4.27 12.27
CA GLU A 90 9.01 3.35 11.19
C GLU A 90 7.79 2.85 10.39
N ILE A 91 6.61 2.77 11.02
CA ILE A 91 5.35 2.43 10.34
C ILE A 91 4.87 3.60 9.47
N GLY A 92 5.01 4.83 9.97
CA GLY A 92 4.70 6.03 9.20
C GLY A 92 5.59 6.15 7.96
N GLN A 93 6.87 5.86 8.09
CA GLN A 93 7.79 5.84 6.95
C GLN A 93 7.41 4.77 5.94
N LEU A 94 7.04 3.58 6.40
CA LEU A 94 6.55 2.51 5.52
C LEU A 94 5.29 2.93 4.75
N CYS A 95 4.35 3.63 5.39
CA CYS A 95 3.17 4.18 4.71
C CYS A 95 3.57 5.18 3.62
N GLN A 96 4.57 6.02 3.88
CA GLN A 96 5.11 6.99 2.92
C GLN A 96 5.75 6.31 1.71
N ASP A 97 6.59 5.29 1.95
CA ASP A 97 7.25 4.53 0.89
C ASP A 97 6.22 3.81 0.00
N PHE A 98 5.16 3.24 0.60
CA PHE A 98 4.05 2.64 -0.14
C PHE A 98 3.25 3.66 -0.97
N GLU A 99 3.01 4.86 -0.44
CA GLU A 99 2.33 5.93 -1.17
C GLU A 99 3.17 6.41 -2.36
N GLU A 100 4.47 6.58 -2.19
CA GLU A 100 5.37 6.92 -3.28
C GLU A 100 5.37 5.84 -4.37
N MET A 101 5.43 4.57 -3.98
CA MET A 101 5.34 3.46 -4.93
C MET A 101 4.00 3.47 -5.69
N ARG A 102 2.87 3.69 -5.01
CA ARG A 102 1.55 3.80 -5.63
C ARG A 102 1.49 4.94 -6.65
N LEU A 103 2.01 6.12 -6.29
CA LEU A 103 2.05 7.28 -7.18
C LEU A 103 2.88 7.01 -8.44
N ARG A 104 4.05 6.37 -8.29
CA ARG A 104 4.89 5.98 -9.44
C ARG A 104 4.18 4.97 -10.34
N LEU A 105 3.50 3.97 -9.76
CA LEU A 105 2.72 2.99 -10.53
C LEU A 105 1.57 3.66 -11.27
N LYS A 106 0.88 4.62 -10.66
CA LYS A 106 -0.19 5.39 -11.29
C LYS A 106 0.33 6.20 -12.48
N ALA A 107 1.41 6.95 -12.28
CA ALA A 107 2.04 7.72 -13.35
C ALA A 107 2.47 6.83 -14.54
N ASN A 108 3.10 5.69 -14.28
CA ASN A 108 3.50 4.74 -15.32
C ASN A 108 2.29 4.14 -16.06
N ALA A 109 1.19 3.87 -15.35
CA ALA A 109 -0.03 3.37 -15.98
C ALA A 109 -0.68 4.42 -16.90
N GLU A 110 -0.74 5.68 -16.47
CA GLU A 110 -1.24 6.80 -17.25
C GLU A 110 -0.38 7.06 -18.49
N GLU A 111 0.95 7.05 -18.34
CA GLU A 111 1.91 7.19 -19.44
C GLU A 111 1.73 6.06 -20.47
N LYS A 112 1.57 4.81 -20.01
CA LYS A 112 1.33 3.69 -20.90
C LYS A 112 0.04 3.84 -21.71
N VAL A 113 -1.04 4.28 -21.08
CA VAL A 113 -2.31 4.53 -21.77
C VAL A 113 -2.15 5.63 -22.82
N ALA A 114 -1.45 6.72 -22.50
CA ALA A 114 -1.15 7.79 -23.45
C ALA A 114 -0.33 7.28 -24.65
N TYR A 115 0.73 6.52 -24.38
CA TYR A 115 1.58 5.90 -25.41
C TYR A 115 0.80 4.95 -26.32
N ASP A 116 -0.05 4.08 -25.74
CA ASP A 116 -0.87 3.14 -26.51
C ASP A 116 -1.87 3.89 -27.42
N LYS A 117 -2.40 5.03 -26.96
CA LYS A 117 -3.28 5.89 -27.76
C LYS A 117 -2.52 6.52 -28.94
N GLU A 118 -1.36 7.11 -28.68
CA GLU A 118 -0.51 7.72 -29.71
C GLU A 118 -0.10 6.69 -30.77
N ASN A 119 0.31 5.49 -30.36
CA ASN A 119 0.64 4.41 -31.27
C ASN A 119 -0.54 3.98 -32.16
N LYS A 120 -1.75 3.89 -31.59
CA LYS A 120 -2.95 3.57 -32.38
C LYS A 120 -3.25 4.64 -33.43
N GLU A 121 -3.13 5.91 -33.06
CA GLU A 121 -3.31 7.03 -33.98
C GLU A 121 -2.25 7.01 -35.09
N LEU A 122 -0.97 6.75 -34.75
CA LEU A 122 0.11 6.63 -35.70
C LEU A 122 -0.15 5.49 -36.71
N ILE A 123 -0.49 4.29 -36.20
CA ILE A 123 -0.79 3.13 -37.06
C ILE A 123 -1.98 3.41 -37.97
N SER A 124 -3.02 4.09 -37.46
CA SER A 124 -4.19 4.48 -38.27
C SER A 124 -3.81 5.43 -39.40
N ASN A 125 -2.99 6.46 -39.12
CA ASN A 125 -2.52 7.42 -40.09
C ASN A 125 -1.65 6.76 -41.15
N ILE A 126 -0.68 5.93 -40.74
CA ILE A 126 0.16 5.18 -41.69
C ILE A 126 -0.69 4.27 -42.58
N SER A 127 -1.69 3.59 -42.02
CA SER A 127 -2.58 2.71 -42.77
C SER A 127 -3.38 3.48 -43.82
N HIS A 128 -3.87 4.68 -43.46
CA HIS A 128 -4.56 5.57 -44.39
C HIS A 128 -3.64 6.03 -45.51
N ASP A 129 -2.44 6.48 -45.18
CA ASP A 129 -1.46 7.02 -46.15
C ASP A 129 -0.91 5.96 -47.09
N LEU A 130 -0.84 4.70 -46.63
CA LEU A 130 -0.48 3.58 -47.48
C LEU A 130 -1.62 3.10 -48.37
N LYS A 131 -2.87 3.19 -47.94
CA LYS A 131 -4.04 2.77 -48.72
C LYS A 131 -4.16 3.51 -50.04
N THR A 132 -3.86 4.78 -50.07
CA THR A 132 -3.97 5.61 -51.26
C THR A 132 -3.03 5.17 -52.38
N PRO A 133 -1.70 5.07 -52.18
CA PRO A 133 -0.78 4.60 -53.21
C PRO A 133 -1.01 3.15 -53.62
N ILE A 134 -1.37 2.27 -52.65
CA ILE A 134 -1.66 0.86 -52.95
C ILE A 134 -2.89 0.75 -53.84
N THR A 135 -3.94 1.54 -53.58
CA THR A 135 -5.15 1.58 -54.43
C THR A 135 -4.84 2.09 -55.82
N ALA A 136 -3.97 3.10 -55.94
CA ALA A 136 -3.53 3.62 -57.23
C ALA A 136 -2.74 2.57 -58.03
N ILE A 137 -1.76 1.90 -57.39
CA ILE A 137 -0.99 0.84 -58.01
C ILE A 137 -1.91 -0.31 -58.49
N LYS A 138 -2.85 -0.71 -57.63
CA LYS A 138 -3.83 -1.74 -57.98
C LYS A 138 -4.66 -1.32 -59.20
N GLY A 139 -5.14 -0.08 -59.26
CA GLY A 139 -5.89 0.44 -60.42
C GLY A 139 -5.07 0.47 -61.71
N TYR A 140 -3.79 0.85 -61.62
CA TYR A 140 -2.87 0.78 -62.78
C TYR A 140 -2.65 -0.65 -63.27
N VAL A 141 -2.42 -1.59 -62.36
CA VAL A 141 -2.24 -3.00 -62.73
C VAL A 141 -3.51 -3.59 -63.34
N GLU A 142 -4.68 -3.33 -62.81
CA GLU A 142 -5.98 -3.75 -63.34
C GLU A 142 -6.23 -3.13 -64.71
N GLY A 143 -5.95 -1.83 -64.88
CA GLY A 143 -6.07 -1.14 -66.17
C GLY A 143 -5.14 -1.68 -67.27
N ILE A 144 -3.93 -2.12 -66.92
CA ILE A 144 -3.01 -2.82 -67.87
C ILE A 144 -3.54 -4.22 -68.22
N MET A 145 -4.04 -4.95 -67.24
CA MET A 145 -4.57 -6.31 -67.47
C MET A 145 -5.83 -6.31 -68.34
N ASP A 146 -6.69 -5.28 -68.16
CA ASP A 146 -7.92 -5.12 -68.94
C ASP A 146 -7.68 -4.51 -70.32
N GLY A 147 -6.43 -4.19 -70.67
CA GLY A 147 -6.07 -3.63 -71.99
C GLY A 147 -6.53 -2.18 -72.23
N VAL A 148 -6.89 -1.44 -71.15
CA VAL A 148 -7.36 -0.06 -71.21
C VAL A 148 -6.22 0.94 -71.10
N ALA A 149 -5.04 0.52 -70.59
CA ALA A 149 -3.83 1.34 -70.49
C ALA A 149 -2.78 0.77 -71.46
N ASP A 150 -2.33 1.60 -72.42
CA ASP A 150 -1.20 1.28 -73.27
C ASP A 150 0.08 1.19 -72.40
N THR A 151 0.82 0.06 -72.54
CA THR A 151 2.16 -0.04 -71.98
C THR A 151 3.07 0.98 -72.65
N PRO A 152 3.76 1.86 -71.91
CA PRO A 152 4.77 2.71 -72.52
C PRO A 152 5.90 1.79 -73.08
N GLU A 153 6.21 1.95 -74.38
CA GLU A 153 7.38 1.36 -75.02
C GLU A 153 8.69 1.77 -74.36
#